data_a3d739d93eb6964007df2a30400dbe1a
#
_entry.id   a3d739d93eb6964007df2a30400dbe1a
#
_cell.length_a   1.000
_cell.length_b   1.000
_cell.length_c   1.000
_cell.angle_alpha   90.00
_cell.angle_beta   90.00
_cell.angle_gamma   90.00
#
_symmetry.space_group_name_H-M   'P 1'
#
loop_
_entity.id
_entity.type
_entity.pdbx_description
1 polymer ?
#
loop_
_entity_poly.entity_id
_entity_poly.type
_entity_poly.pdbx_seq_one_letter_code
_entity_poly.pdbx_strand_id
1 'polypeptide(L)'
;MSESISRASWPISTWLAVTSLTFGSFALISSELLPMAVLTPMAAELGVTEGVAGQAVTLTALFAGVAAPTVALIVGRLDRKLINLTLCALVVAYNIAVALTSEYSVLLAARMLLGIAIGVFFALAGATVVRLVTIEDMGKGMSIVFMGLS
;
A
#
# COMPACT_ATOMS: atom_id res chain seq x y z
N MET A 1 19.52 -41.13 -7.75
CA MET A 1 18.30 -41.14 -6.92
C MET A 1 17.87 -39.69 -6.78
N SER A 2 17.03 -39.22 -7.69
CA SER A 2 16.52 -37.85 -7.67
C SER A 2 15.23 -37.88 -6.83
N GLU A 3 15.32 -37.43 -5.59
CA GLU A 3 14.11 -37.11 -4.84
C GLU A 3 13.40 -35.97 -5.56
N SER A 4 12.30 -36.32 -6.19
CA SER A 4 11.30 -35.36 -6.64
C SER A 4 10.72 -34.70 -5.41
N ILE A 5 11.27 -33.53 -5.04
CA ILE A 5 10.68 -32.64 -4.04
C ILE A 5 9.30 -32.29 -4.58
N SER A 6 8.28 -32.99 -4.09
CA SER A 6 6.89 -32.63 -4.30
C SER A 6 6.71 -31.22 -3.74
N ARG A 7 6.71 -30.22 -4.63
CA ARG A 7 6.34 -28.84 -4.28
C ARG A 7 4.88 -28.89 -3.84
N ALA A 8 4.66 -28.95 -2.54
CA ALA A 8 3.32 -28.89 -1.97
C ALA A 8 2.65 -27.62 -2.51
N SER A 9 1.56 -27.79 -3.25
CA SER A 9 0.77 -26.65 -3.73
C SER A 9 0.19 -25.91 -2.52
N TRP A 10 0.29 -24.59 -2.53
CA TRP A 10 -0.28 -23.80 -1.44
C TRP A 10 -1.77 -24.12 -1.25
N PRO A 11 -2.25 -24.20 -0.01
CA PRO A 11 -3.66 -24.33 0.26
C PRO A 11 -4.42 -23.13 -0.30
N ILE A 12 -5.68 -23.33 -0.66
CA ILE A 12 -6.50 -22.30 -1.28
C ILE A 12 -6.61 -21.03 -0.41
N SER A 13 -6.58 -21.19 0.91
CA SER A 13 -6.56 -20.07 1.87
C SER A 13 -5.34 -19.20 1.72
N THR A 14 -4.15 -19.78 1.49
CA THR A 14 -2.90 -19.03 1.24
C THR A 14 -2.98 -18.28 -0.09
N TRP A 15 -3.49 -18.93 -1.15
CA TRP A 15 -3.71 -18.26 -2.43
C TRP A 15 -4.66 -17.07 -2.30
N LEU A 16 -5.80 -17.25 -1.64
CA LEU A 16 -6.77 -16.17 -1.42
C LEU A 16 -6.16 -15.01 -0.62
N ALA A 17 -5.38 -15.32 0.42
CA ALA A 17 -4.72 -14.29 1.22
C ALA A 17 -3.69 -13.50 0.40
N VAL A 18 -2.80 -14.18 -0.34
CA VAL A 18 -1.78 -13.52 -1.17
C VAL A 18 -2.42 -12.71 -2.29
N THR A 19 -3.44 -13.24 -2.96
CA THR A 19 -4.18 -12.53 -4.02
C THR A 19 -4.90 -11.30 -3.47
N SER A 20 -5.50 -11.37 -2.27
CA SER A 20 -6.12 -10.20 -1.65
C SER A 20 -5.11 -9.09 -1.34
N LEU A 21 -3.88 -9.45 -0.94
CA LEU A 21 -2.79 -8.49 -0.77
C LEU A 21 -2.37 -7.86 -2.11
N THR A 22 -2.37 -8.62 -3.21
CA THR A 22 -2.10 -8.08 -4.56
C THR A 22 -3.13 -7.01 -4.94
N PHE A 23 -4.43 -7.28 -4.73
CA PHE A 23 -5.47 -6.28 -4.97
C PHE A 23 -5.33 -5.06 -4.07
N GLY A 24 -4.93 -5.26 -2.80
CA GLY A 24 -4.62 -4.16 -1.89
C GLY A 24 -3.45 -3.30 -2.38
N SER A 25 -2.37 -3.92 -2.85
CA SER A 25 -1.23 -3.22 -3.47
C SER A 25 -1.67 -2.41 -4.67
N PHE A 26 -2.44 -3.02 -5.57
CA PHE A 26 -2.97 -2.34 -6.76
C PHE A 26 -3.82 -1.11 -6.40
N ALA A 27 -4.75 -1.24 -5.45
CA ALA A 27 -5.61 -0.15 -5.02
C ALA A 27 -4.81 1.02 -4.44
N LEU A 28 -3.82 0.72 -3.58
CA LEU A 28 -2.96 1.74 -2.97
C LEU A 28 -2.12 2.49 -3.99
N ILE A 29 -1.45 1.76 -4.88
CA ILE A 29 -0.59 2.36 -5.91
C ILE A 29 -1.42 3.14 -6.93
N SER A 30 -2.58 2.61 -7.34
CA SER A 30 -3.50 3.36 -8.20
C SER A 30 -3.95 4.67 -7.56
N SER A 31 -4.26 4.66 -6.26
CA SER A 31 -4.61 5.88 -5.51
C SER A 31 -3.44 6.86 -5.39
N GLU A 32 -2.20 6.38 -5.37
CA GLU A 32 -1.00 7.21 -5.33
C GLU A 32 -0.69 7.83 -6.70
N LEU A 33 -0.76 7.04 -7.76
CA LEU A 33 -0.37 7.45 -9.12
C LEU A 33 -1.42 8.28 -9.82
N LEU A 34 -2.72 8.09 -9.52
CA LEU A 34 -3.80 8.79 -10.20
C LEU A 34 -3.66 10.32 -10.17
N PRO A 35 -3.39 10.98 -9.02
CA PRO A 35 -3.17 12.43 -9.00
C PRO A 35 -1.88 12.86 -9.71
N MET A 36 -0.89 11.98 -9.88
CA MET A 36 0.30 12.28 -10.68
C MET A 36 -0.03 12.34 -12.17
N ALA A 37 -0.93 11.48 -12.65
CA ALA A 37 -1.36 11.45 -14.04
C ALA A 37 -2.14 12.73 -14.43
N VAL A 38 -2.75 13.41 -13.45
CA VAL A 38 -3.49 14.66 -13.64
C VAL A 38 -2.83 15.85 -12.95
N LEU A 39 -1.50 15.82 -12.77
CA LEU A 39 -0.76 16.81 -12.00
C LEU A 39 -0.94 18.24 -12.54
N THR A 40 -0.82 18.43 -13.85
CA THR A 40 -0.93 19.74 -14.50
C THR A 40 -2.31 20.38 -14.31
N PRO A 41 -3.44 19.72 -14.66
CA PRO A 41 -4.76 20.29 -14.40
C PRO A 41 -5.03 20.48 -12.91
N MET A 42 -4.59 19.54 -12.05
CA MET A 42 -4.76 19.64 -10.61
C MET A 42 -4.00 20.85 -10.03
N ALA A 43 -2.75 21.11 -10.46
CA ALA A 43 -2.00 22.26 -10.04
C ALA A 43 -2.68 23.58 -10.42
N ALA A 44 -3.27 23.65 -11.62
CA ALA A 44 -4.01 24.81 -12.08
C ALA A 44 -5.30 25.04 -11.25
N GLU A 45 -6.06 24.00 -10.94
CA GLU A 45 -7.25 24.07 -10.09
C GLU A 45 -6.93 24.52 -8.65
N LEU A 46 -5.82 24.03 -8.11
CA LEU A 46 -5.37 24.36 -6.75
C LEU A 46 -4.61 25.70 -6.67
N GLY A 47 -4.38 26.37 -7.79
CA GLY A 47 -3.67 27.65 -7.85
C GLY A 47 -2.20 27.56 -7.43
N VAL A 48 -1.54 26.41 -7.63
CA VAL A 48 -0.14 26.17 -7.27
C VAL A 48 0.69 25.79 -8.50
N THR A 49 2.02 25.89 -8.39
CA THR A 49 2.90 25.41 -9.46
C THR A 49 3.01 23.89 -9.46
N GLU A 50 3.34 23.28 -10.61
CA GLU A 50 3.54 21.83 -10.71
C GLU A 50 4.63 21.32 -9.76
N GLY A 51 5.69 22.13 -9.52
CA GLY A 51 6.73 21.79 -8.55
C GLY A 51 6.22 21.71 -7.11
N VAL A 52 5.31 22.61 -6.72
CA VAL A 52 4.65 22.59 -5.42
C VAL A 52 3.68 21.40 -5.32
N ALA A 53 2.88 21.16 -6.37
CA ALA A 53 2.01 19.98 -6.41
C ALA A 53 2.80 18.68 -6.32
N GLY A 54 3.97 18.60 -6.95
CA GLY A 54 4.89 17.45 -6.89
C GLY A 54 5.43 17.16 -5.48
N GLN A 55 5.54 18.17 -4.60
CA GLN A 55 5.96 17.97 -3.20
C GLN A 55 5.00 17.05 -2.43
N ALA A 56 3.73 17.01 -2.82
CA ALA A 56 2.74 16.11 -2.24
C ALA A 56 3.14 14.62 -2.40
N VAL A 57 3.79 14.27 -3.51
CA VAL A 57 4.30 12.91 -3.76
C VAL A 57 5.47 12.58 -2.84
N THR A 58 6.43 13.50 -2.73
CA THR A 58 7.58 13.34 -1.82
C THR A 58 7.12 13.16 -0.37
N LEU A 59 6.09 13.90 0.03
CA LEU A 59 5.50 13.80 1.36
C LEU A 59 4.91 12.41 1.61
N THR A 60 4.17 11.85 0.65
CA THR A 60 3.64 10.49 0.72
C THR A 60 4.75 9.47 0.95
N ALA A 61 5.83 9.54 0.16
CA ALA A 61 6.97 8.63 0.28
C ALA A 61 7.69 8.76 1.64
N LEU A 62 7.85 9.97 2.15
CA LEU A 62 8.44 10.23 3.46
C LEU A 62 7.63 9.57 4.59
N PHE A 63 6.32 9.80 4.60
CA PHE A 63 5.44 9.21 5.61
C PHE A 63 5.36 7.67 5.50
N ALA A 64 5.37 7.12 4.30
CA ALA A 64 5.44 5.68 4.08
C ALA A 64 6.74 5.09 4.64
N GLY A 65 7.87 5.75 4.37
CA GLY A 65 9.20 5.34 4.85
C GLY A 65 9.34 5.35 6.37
N VAL A 66 8.66 6.26 7.06
CA VAL A 66 8.63 6.33 8.54
C VAL A 66 7.61 5.35 9.12
N ALA A 67 6.44 5.22 8.49
CA ALA A 67 5.37 4.35 8.99
C ALA A 67 5.74 2.86 8.93
N ALA A 68 6.41 2.40 7.88
CA ALA A 68 6.75 1.00 7.69
C ALA A 68 7.58 0.40 8.83
N PRO A 69 8.73 0.96 9.24
CA PRO A 69 9.50 0.43 10.37
C PRO A 69 8.78 0.61 11.70
N THR A 70 8.05 1.73 11.90
CA THR A 70 7.31 1.98 13.13
C THR A 70 6.25 0.90 13.37
N VAL A 71 5.49 0.57 12.32
CA VAL A 71 4.46 -0.47 12.43
C VAL A 71 5.06 -1.85 12.59
N ALA A 72 6.19 -2.16 11.93
CA ALA A 72 6.87 -3.44 12.08
C ALA A 72 7.23 -3.74 13.56
N LEU A 73 7.51 -2.71 14.35
CA LEU A 73 7.80 -2.85 15.77
C LEU A 73 6.55 -3.09 16.64
N ILE A 74 5.38 -2.62 16.20
CA ILE A 74 4.14 -2.59 17.01
C ILE A 74 3.18 -3.73 16.63
N VAL A 75 3.19 -4.15 15.37
CA VAL A 75 2.21 -5.07 14.75
C VAL A 75 2.11 -6.45 15.42
N GLY A 76 3.15 -6.87 16.15
CA GLY A 76 3.12 -8.18 16.84
C GLY A 76 1.99 -8.36 17.85
N ARG A 77 1.33 -7.27 18.28
CA ARG A 77 0.29 -7.23 19.32
C ARG A 77 -1.11 -6.86 18.80
N LEU A 78 -1.25 -6.48 17.53
CA LEU A 78 -2.49 -5.96 16.97
C LEU A 78 -3.22 -6.99 16.10
N ASP A 79 -4.55 -6.92 16.11
CA ASP A 79 -5.39 -7.74 15.22
C ASP A 79 -5.24 -7.25 13.77
N ARG A 80 -4.63 -8.11 12.94
CA ARG A 80 -4.37 -7.82 11.52
C ARG A 80 -5.63 -7.56 10.71
N LYS A 81 -6.74 -8.22 11.08
CA LYS A 81 -8.02 -8.00 10.41
C LYS A 81 -8.50 -6.57 10.65
N LEU A 82 -8.41 -6.10 11.89
CA LEU A 82 -8.80 -4.73 12.24
C LEU A 82 -7.92 -3.71 11.52
N ILE A 83 -6.60 -3.94 11.47
CA ILE A 83 -5.68 -3.04 10.76
C ILE A 83 -6.01 -2.99 9.27
N ASN A 84 -6.20 -4.14 8.60
CA ASN A 84 -6.55 -4.15 7.19
C ASN A 84 -7.88 -3.44 6.90
N LEU A 85 -8.89 -3.62 7.74
CA LEU A 85 -10.16 -2.89 7.61
C LEU A 85 -9.97 -1.38 7.78
N THR A 86 -9.17 -0.97 8.76
CA THR A 86 -8.82 0.45 8.99
C THR A 86 -8.08 1.02 7.78
N LEU A 87 -7.14 0.29 7.20
CA LEU A 87 -6.42 0.72 6.00
C LEU A 87 -7.36 0.87 4.81
N CYS A 88 -8.27 -0.08 4.58
CA CYS A 88 -9.28 0.04 3.52
C CYS A 88 -10.16 1.28 3.72
N ALA A 89 -10.65 1.50 4.93
CA ALA A 89 -11.45 2.69 5.26
C ALA A 89 -10.66 3.99 5.04
N LEU A 90 -9.38 4.00 5.44
CA LEU A 90 -8.50 5.15 5.26
C LEU A 90 -8.27 5.48 3.78
N VAL A 91 -8.04 4.46 2.93
CA VAL A 91 -7.86 4.66 1.48
C VAL A 91 -9.15 5.17 0.83
N VAL A 92 -10.31 4.66 1.24
CA VAL A 92 -11.59 5.17 0.75
C VAL A 92 -11.79 6.64 1.17
N ALA A 93 -11.54 6.97 2.44
CA ALA A 93 -11.63 8.34 2.94
C ALA A 93 -10.65 9.28 2.23
N TYR A 94 -9.43 8.83 1.96
CA TYR A 94 -8.44 9.54 1.17
C TYR A 94 -8.97 9.88 -0.24
N ASN A 95 -9.46 8.87 -0.97
CA ASN A 95 -9.94 9.07 -2.33
C ASN A 95 -11.14 10.04 -2.38
N ILE A 96 -12.06 9.96 -1.40
CA ILE A 96 -13.17 10.90 -1.27
C ILE A 96 -12.65 12.31 -0.98
N ALA A 97 -11.73 12.46 -0.04
CA ALA A 97 -11.16 13.76 0.31
C ALA A 97 -10.49 14.42 -0.90
N VAL A 98 -9.66 13.67 -1.65
CA VAL A 98 -8.98 14.18 -2.85
C VAL A 98 -9.97 14.55 -3.96
N ALA A 99 -11.04 13.75 -4.13
CA ALA A 99 -12.05 14.02 -5.16
C ALA A 99 -12.89 15.28 -4.89
N LEU A 100 -13.04 15.65 -3.61
CA LEU A 100 -13.92 16.75 -3.19
C LEU A 100 -13.14 18.03 -2.82
N THR A 101 -11.81 17.97 -2.71
CA THR A 101 -11.02 19.12 -2.26
C THR A 101 -10.64 20.03 -3.41
N SER A 102 -10.74 21.34 -3.16
CA SER A 102 -10.16 22.40 -3.98
C SER A 102 -9.02 23.12 -3.26
N GLU A 103 -8.59 22.61 -2.09
CA GLU A 103 -7.55 23.25 -1.29
C GLU A 103 -6.28 22.37 -1.21
N TYR A 104 -5.13 22.99 -1.50
CA TYR A 104 -3.84 22.31 -1.48
C TYR A 104 -3.46 21.78 -0.09
N SER A 105 -3.82 22.49 0.98
CA SER A 105 -3.57 22.06 2.36
C SER A 105 -4.26 20.74 2.71
N VAL A 106 -5.50 20.58 2.26
CA VAL A 106 -6.27 19.35 2.44
C VAL A 106 -5.67 18.20 1.64
N LEU A 107 -5.21 18.47 0.41
CA LEU A 107 -4.50 17.50 -0.41
C LEU A 107 -3.22 17.00 0.30
N LEU A 108 -2.41 17.90 0.87
CA LEU A 108 -1.20 17.53 1.60
C LEU A 108 -1.51 16.63 2.82
N ALA A 109 -2.51 17.01 3.62
CA ALA A 109 -2.93 16.21 4.76
C ALA A 109 -3.41 14.81 4.34
N ALA A 110 -4.20 14.73 3.28
CA ALA A 110 -4.64 13.45 2.70
C ALA A 110 -3.45 12.61 2.22
N ARG A 111 -2.45 13.22 1.59
CA ARG A 111 -1.21 12.56 1.14
C ARG A 111 -0.37 11.99 2.28
N MET A 112 -0.28 12.69 3.41
CA MET A 112 0.36 12.14 4.62
C MET A 112 -0.33 10.87 5.10
N LEU A 113 -1.67 10.88 5.15
CA LEU A 113 -2.47 9.72 5.55
C LEU A 113 -2.29 8.55 4.57
N LEU A 114 -2.28 8.81 3.27
CA LEU A 114 -2.02 7.79 2.26
C LEU A 114 -0.62 7.18 2.44
N GLY A 115 0.41 8.00 2.67
CA GLY A 115 1.76 7.54 2.92
C GLY A 115 1.84 6.60 4.12
N ILE A 116 1.20 6.95 5.24
CA ILE A 116 1.08 6.08 6.41
C ILE A 116 0.39 4.76 6.02
N ALA A 117 -0.72 4.81 5.28
CA ALA A 117 -1.45 3.61 4.86
C ALA A 117 -0.57 2.69 3.99
N ILE A 118 0.18 3.24 3.04
CA ILE A 118 1.12 2.49 2.18
C ILE A 118 2.20 1.80 3.03
N GLY A 119 2.85 2.55 3.92
CA GLY A 119 3.91 2.01 4.79
C GLY A 119 3.42 0.89 5.69
N VAL A 120 2.26 1.08 6.34
CA VAL A 120 1.61 0.07 7.18
C VAL A 120 1.23 -1.16 6.37
N PHE A 121 0.63 -0.97 5.20
CA PHE A 121 0.20 -2.07 4.34
C PHE A 121 1.37 -2.98 3.92
N PHE A 122 2.47 -2.41 3.40
CA PHE A 122 3.60 -3.21 2.96
C PHE A 122 4.34 -3.89 4.11
N ALA A 123 4.43 -3.26 5.28
CA ALA A 123 4.96 -3.91 6.47
C ALA A 123 4.11 -5.13 6.88
N LEU A 124 2.78 -5.00 6.85
CA LEU A 124 1.85 -6.09 7.14
C LEU A 124 1.85 -7.18 6.07
N ALA A 125 1.90 -6.80 4.80
CA ALA A 125 1.95 -7.74 3.69
C ALA A 125 3.18 -8.64 3.80
N GLY A 126 4.36 -8.07 4.02
CA GLY A 126 5.59 -8.82 4.25
C GLY A 126 5.49 -9.76 5.45
N ALA A 127 5.02 -9.26 6.60
CA ALA A 127 4.84 -10.08 7.80
C ALA A 127 3.76 -11.16 7.64
N THR A 128 2.80 -10.98 6.76
CA THR A 128 1.75 -11.96 6.47
C THR A 128 2.27 -13.05 5.54
N VAL A 129 2.97 -12.69 4.47
CA VAL A 129 3.57 -13.65 3.54
C VAL A 129 4.54 -14.58 4.28
N VAL A 130 5.44 -14.03 5.12
CA VAL A 130 6.39 -14.84 5.92
C VAL A 130 5.72 -15.90 6.80
N ARG A 131 4.47 -15.66 7.23
CA ARG A 131 3.72 -16.64 8.05
C ARG A 131 2.90 -17.65 7.24
N LEU A 132 2.55 -17.32 6.01
CA LEU A 132 1.66 -18.13 5.18
C LEU A 132 2.42 -19.12 4.29
N VAL A 133 3.68 -18.81 3.97
CA VAL A 133 4.48 -19.61 3.06
C VAL A 133 5.80 -20.03 3.72
N THR A 134 6.44 -21.08 3.17
CA THR A 134 7.78 -21.49 3.61
C THR A 134 8.83 -20.45 3.21
N ILE A 135 9.99 -20.48 3.86
CA ILE A 135 11.12 -19.59 3.55
C ILE A 135 11.52 -19.69 2.08
N GLU A 136 11.43 -20.89 1.49
CA GLU A 136 11.75 -21.15 0.08
C GLU A 136 10.74 -20.47 -0.87
N ASP A 137 9.47 -20.37 -0.48
CA ASP A 137 8.39 -19.78 -1.28
C ASP A 137 8.17 -18.28 -0.96
N MET A 138 8.92 -17.70 -0.02
CA MET A 138 8.75 -16.31 0.39
C MET A 138 8.94 -15.33 -0.77
N GLY A 139 9.96 -15.57 -1.63
CA GLY A 139 10.21 -14.77 -2.81
C GLY A 139 9.04 -14.82 -3.79
N LYS A 140 8.45 -16.01 -4.00
CA LYS A 140 7.25 -16.17 -4.84
C LYS A 140 6.04 -15.44 -4.25
N GLY A 141 5.80 -15.57 -2.95
CA GLY A 141 4.70 -14.88 -2.28
C GLY A 141 4.80 -13.36 -2.39
N MET A 142 5.99 -12.80 -2.16
CA MET A 142 6.24 -11.36 -2.29
C MET A 142 6.14 -10.89 -3.74
N SER A 143 6.63 -11.67 -4.71
CA SER A 143 6.48 -11.35 -6.13
C SER A 143 5.02 -11.22 -6.56
N ILE A 144 4.14 -12.10 -6.07
CA ILE A 144 2.70 -12.04 -6.36
C ILE A 144 2.09 -10.77 -5.74
N VAL A 145 2.45 -10.41 -4.50
CA VAL A 145 1.98 -9.16 -3.88
C VAL A 145 2.44 -7.94 -4.68
N PHE A 146 3.69 -7.94 -5.14
CA PHE A 146 4.25 -6.84 -5.94
C PHE A 146 3.74 -6.79 -7.39
N MET A 147 3.14 -7.86 -7.92
CA MET A 147 2.43 -7.79 -9.20
C MET A 147 1.27 -6.76 -9.19
N GLY A 148 0.73 -6.45 -8.02
CA GLY A 148 -0.25 -5.37 -7.88
C GLY A 148 0.32 -3.96 -8.10
N LEU A 149 1.65 -3.80 -8.22
CA LEU A 149 2.32 -2.51 -8.48
C LEU A 149 2.53 -2.25 -9.99
N SER A 150 2.34 -3.25 -10.83
CA SER A 150 2.54 -3.18 -12.29
C SER A 150 1.20 -3.22 -13.03
#